data_8b612517f503806340d1b7cf31957669
#
_entry.id   8b612517f503806340d1b7cf31957669
#
_cell.length_a   1.000
_cell.length_b   1.000
_cell.length_c   1.000
_cell.angle_alpha   90.00
_cell.angle_beta   90.00
_cell.angle_gamma   90.00
#
_symmetry.space_group_name_H-M   'P 1'
#
loop_
_entity.id
_entity.type
_entity.pdbx_description
1 polymer ?
#
loop_
_entity_poly.entity_id
_entity_poly.type
_entity_poly.pdbx_seq_one_letter_code
_entity_poly.pdbx_strand_id
1 'polypeptide(L)'
;MSLSQRQEMIPKKVTMTRKLQQDDKQIIISHGQRQAAALAEGSYINYANEGAFMLHGGISHELTDSNVVATTPASVIITLLLEGSLIFGYDDLEFNLEAGKQAQGVIVNFTQPASFRRRLQKDNHVVKLNIILDQAWLSKRIRKPCPLTQFIQQDKAFCHLTLSEEMVSGVRRILATPKPQTLLETLHLEHAAIDLVLKTVEQLEPLNHEQTTGEARSYCSQMGQIVHFLDQHLYEELSLDALAQQMAMSTSNLQRKFKQQMGMTVANYVRQRRLNNARQQLERGYVTITEAAYEAGYHHPSNFTAAFKKAFGQSPQAFVAKQSD
;
A
#
# COMPACT_ATOMS: atom_id res chain seq x y z
N MET A 1 36.85 -6.23 22.10
CA MET A 1 35.87 -7.32 22.07
C MET A 1 34.75 -6.95 21.10
N SER A 2 34.84 -7.52 19.97
CA SER A 2 33.83 -8.01 19.00
C SER A 2 32.51 -7.23 18.85
N LEU A 3 32.50 -6.33 17.88
CA LEU A 3 31.31 -5.89 17.17
C LEU A 3 30.90 -7.03 16.20
N SER A 4 30.03 -7.90 16.67
CA SER A 4 29.47 -9.00 15.92
C SER A 4 28.57 -8.48 14.80
N GLN A 5 29.00 -8.70 13.57
CA GLN A 5 28.31 -8.84 12.31
C GLN A 5 26.78 -8.95 12.41
N ARG A 6 26.06 -7.84 12.18
CA ARG A 6 24.74 -7.91 11.56
C ARG A 6 24.97 -8.14 10.06
N GLN A 7 25.00 -9.39 9.64
CA GLN A 7 24.75 -9.75 8.26
C GLN A 7 23.34 -9.23 7.89
N GLU A 8 23.28 -8.12 7.18
CA GLU A 8 22.09 -7.75 6.42
C GLU A 8 21.86 -8.88 5.41
N MET A 9 20.90 -9.75 5.72
CA MET A 9 20.45 -10.76 4.78
C MET A 9 19.89 -10.04 3.55
N ILE A 10 20.58 -10.14 2.43
CA ILE A 10 20.09 -9.69 1.13
C ILE A 10 18.74 -10.41 0.91
N PRO A 11 17.62 -9.70 0.79
CA PRO A 11 16.31 -10.35 0.66
C PRO A 11 16.30 -11.17 -0.63
N LYS A 12 16.01 -12.46 -0.51
CA LYS A 12 15.85 -13.34 -1.66
C LYS A 12 14.72 -12.82 -2.52
N LYS A 13 15.01 -12.41 -3.76
CA LYS A 13 14.04 -11.95 -4.73
C LYS A 13 13.17 -13.15 -5.16
N VAL A 14 11.93 -13.19 -4.71
CA VAL A 14 10.97 -14.22 -5.14
C VAL A 14 10.16 -13.65 -6.29
N THR A 15 10.35 -14.20 -7.48
CA THR A 15 9.73 -13.67 -8.70
C THR A 15 8.31 -14.19 -8.92
N MET A 16 7.95 -15.35 -8.36
CA MET A 16 6.62 -15.95 -8.45
C MET A 16 6.32 -16.82 -7.23
N THR A 17 5.07 -16.89 -6.84
CA THR A 17 4.58 -17.78 -5.78
C THR A 17 3.61 -18.80 -6.33
N ARG A 18 3.62 -20.01 -5.80
CA ARG A 18 2.66 -21.08 -6.10
C ARG A 18 1.98 -21.53 -4.82
N LYS A 19 0.68 -21.78 -4.88
CA LYS A 19 -0.06 -22.40 -3.79
C LYS A 19 0.02 -23.93 -3.93
N LEU A 20 0.37 -24.61 -2.83
CA LEU A 20 0.25 -26.04 -2.67
C LEU A 20 -0.76 -26.32 -1.56
N GLN A 21 -1.56 -27.37 -1.71
CA GLN A 21 -2.44 -27.85 -0.65
C GLN A 21 -1.77 -29.09 -0.03
N GLN A 22 -1.57 -29.05 1.27
CA GLN A 22 -1.08 -30.17 2.06
C GLN A 22 -1.99 -30.31 3.25
N ASP A 23 -2.74 -31.43 3.30
CA ASP A 23 -3.82 -31.66 4.26
C ASP A 23 -4.84 -30.49 4.26
N ASP A 24 -5.20 -29.95 5.42
CA ASP A 24 -6.15 -28.83 5.56
C ASP A 24 -5.50 -27.45 5.39
N LYS A 25 -4.17 -27.38 5.17
CA LYS A 25 -3.41 -26.13 5.04
C LYS A 25 -3.00 -25.84 3.60
N GLN A 26 -2.99 -24.58 3.23
CA GLN A 26 -2.40 -24.09 1.98
C GLN A 26 -1.02 -23.51 2.27
N ILE A 27 -0.02 -23.95 1.52
CA ILE A 27 1.37 -23.48 1.65
C ILE A 27 1.71 -22.65 0.44
N ILE A 28 2.22 -21.42 0.67
CA ILE A 28 2.78 -20.58 -0.37
C ILE A 28 4.26 -20.88 -0.48
N ILE A 29 4.70 -21.31 -1.66
CA ILE A 29 6.10 -21.64 -1.95
C ILE A 29 6.71 -20.67 -2.97
N SER A 30 8.05 -20.51 -2.90
CA SER A 30 8.79 -19.82 -3.94
C SER A 30 8.86 -20.63 -5.23
N HIS A 31 8.68 -19.99 -6.38
CA HIS A 31 8.84 -20.60 -7.70
C HIS A 31 10.17 -20.17 -8.30
N GLY A 32 10.90 -21.10 -8.92
CA GLY A 32 12.15 -20.82 -9.65
C GLY A 32 13.44 -21.02 -8.86
N GLN A 33 13.40 -21.58 -7.64
CA GLN A 33 14.61 -22.04 -6.92
C GLN A 33 14.76 -23.56 -7.00
N ARG A 34 16.00 -24.07 -6.91
CA ARG A 34 16.32 -25.51 -6.93
C ARG A 34 15.64 -26.30 -5.79
N GLN A 35 15.25 -25.63 -4.70
CA GLN A 35 14.39 -26.17 -3.65
C GLN A 35 13.28 -25.16 -3.38
N ALA A 36 12.01 -25.60 -3.48
CA ALA A 36 10.84 -24.81 -3.12
C ALA A 36 10.85 -24.58 -1.59
N ALA A 37 10.95 -23.32 -1.16
CA ALA A 37 10.86 -22.97 0.25
C ALA A 37 9.42 -22.58 0.57
N ALA A 38 8.86 -23.10 1.67
CA ALA A 38 7.59 -22.66 2.21
C ALA A 38 7.76 -21.22 2.74
N LEU A 39 6.95 -20.29 2.24
CA LEU A 39 6.99 -18.88 2.61
C LEU A 39 5.95 -18.55 3.68
N ALA A 40 4.76 -19.13 3.54
CA ALA A 40 3.67 -18.97 4.49
C ALA A 40 2.73 -20.18 4.39
N GLU A 41 2.05 -20.48 5.49
CA GLU A 41 1.01 -21.50 5.57
C GLU A 41 -0.28 -20.91 6.15
N GLY A 42 -1.43 -21.47 5.81
CA GLY A 42 -2.71 -21.02 6.35
C GLY A 42 -3.93 -21.35 5.49
N SER A 43 -5.02 -20.65 5.75
CA SER A 43 -6.26 -20.73 4.98
C SER A 43 -6.39 -19.48 4.11
N TYR A 44 -6.60 -19.64 2.81
CA TYR A 44 -6.63 -18.54 1.86
C TYR A 44 -7.92 -18.55 1.05
N ILE A 45 -8.52 -17.37 0.89
CA ILE A 45 -9.56 -17.11 -0.08
C ILE A 45 -8.95 -16.59 -1.38
N ASN A 46 -9.47 -17.09 -2.49
CA ASN A 46 -9.27 -16.55 -3.83
C ASN A 46 -10.56 -16.73 -4.60
N TYR A 47 -11.40 -15.69 -4.62
CA TYR A 47 -12.71 -15.70 -5.24
C TYR A 47 -12.77 -14.56 -6.27
N ALA A 48 -13.31 -14.82 -7.43
CA ALA A 48 -13.51 -13.82 -8.48
C ALA A 48 -14.99 -13.81 -8.90
N ASN A 49 -15.59 -12.62 -8.82
CA ASN A 49 -16.85 -12.29 -9.50
C ASN A 49 -16.47 -11.59 -10.80
N GLU A 50 -16.64 -12.28 -11.94
CA GLU A 50 -16.17 -11.82 -13.23
C GLU A 50 -16.69 -10.44 -13.60
N GLY A 51 -15.75 -9.53 -13.94
CA GLY A 51 -16.03 -8.15 -14.32
C GLY A 51 -16.50 -7.23 -13.19
N ALA A 52 -16.43 -7.68 -11.93
CA ALA A 52 -16.79 -6.86 -10.78
C ALA A 52 -15.65 -6.72 -9.78
N PHE A 53 -15.29 -7.80 -9.10
CA PHE A 53 -14.24 -7.76 -8.08
C PHE A 53 -13.59 -9.15 -7.87
N MET A 54 -12.41 -9.11 -7.25
CA MET A 54 -11.69 -10.29 -6.79
C MET A 54 -11.40 -10.15 -5.29
N LEU A 55 -11.59 -11.25 -4.55
CA LEU A 55 -11.20 -11.36 -3.14
C LEU A 55 -9.93 -12.20 -3.04
N HIS A 56 -8.94 -11.65 -2.36
CA HIS A 56 -7.68 -12.34 -2.11
C HIS A 56 -7.19 -12.05 -0.69
N GLY A 57 -7.02 -13.07 0.12
CA GLY A 57 -6.59 -12.91 1.51
C GLY A 57 -6.59 -14.21 2.26
N GLY A 58 -6.63 -14.12 3.58
CA GLY A 58 -6.67 -15.31 4.43
C GLY A 58 -6.13 -15.07 5.83
N ILE A 59 -6.06 -16.16 6.55
CA ILE A 59 -5.40 -16.31 7.85
C ILE A 59 -4.11 -17.07 7.58
N SER A 60 -2.95 -16.47 7.81
CA SER A 60 -1.66 -17.06 7.47
C SER A 60 -0.60 -16.82 8.51
N HIS A 61 0.32 -17.78 8.62
CA HIS A 61 1.56 -17.66 9.38
C HIS A 61 2.73 -17.59 8.40
N GLU A 62 3.55 -16.53 8.51
CA GLU A 62 4.72 -16.33 7.65
C GLU A 62 5.91 -17.09 8.22
N LEU A 63 6.50 -17.98 7.42
CA LEU A 63 7.52 -18.94 7.86
C LEU A 63 8.94 -18.43 7.66
N THR A 64 9.12 -17.46 6.76
CA THR A 64 10.45 -16.95 6.38
C THR A 64 10.42 -15.47 6.06
N ASP A 65 11.53 -14.76 6.32
CA ASP A 65 11.76 -13.42 5.78
C ASP A 65 11.95 -13.52 4.26
N SER A 66 11.07 -12.86 3.51
CA SER A 66 11.07 -12.94 2.05
C SER A 66 10.46 -11.69 1.42
N ASN A 67 10.81 -11.43 0.16
CA ASN A 67 10.13 -10.44 -0.67
C ASN A 67 9.31 -11.16 -1.76
N VAL A 68 8.05 -10.81 -1.84
CA VAL A 68 7.14 -11.23 -2.90
C VAL A 68 6.95 -10.07 -3.85
N VAL A 69 7.07 -10.32 -5.15
CA VAL A 69 6.79 -9.34 -6.21
C VAL A 69 5.76 -9.91 -7.18
N ALA A 70 4.87 -9.04 -7.63
CA ALA A 70 3.84 -9.37 -8.61
C ALA A 70 3.51 -8.12 -9.42
N THR A 71 2.73 -8.26 -10.49
CA THR A 71 2.14 -7.14 -11.20
C THR A 71 0.65 -7.12 -10.89
N THR A 72 0.11 -5.94 -10.59
CA THR A 72 -1.34 -5.73 -10.47
C THR A 72 -1.85 -4.99 -11.71
N PRO A 73 -3.01 -5.36 -12.27
CA PRO A 73 -3.62 -4.60 -13.36
C PRO A 73 -4.15 -3.25 -12.85
N ALA A 74 -4.55 -2.38 -13.78
CA ALA A 74 -5.34 -1.19 -13.46
C ALA A 74 -6.58 -1.60 -12.67
N SER A 75 -6.73 -1.10 -11.44
CA SER A 75 -7.76 -1.52 -10.50
C SER A 75 -7.82 -0.62 -9.26
N VAL A 76 -8.91 -0.69 -8.51
CA VAL A 76 -8.98 -0.14 -7.16
C VAL A 76 -8.79 -1.29 -6.18
N ILE A 77 -7.80 -1.17 -5.30
CA ILE A 77 -7.45 -2.22 -4.33
C ILE A 77 -7.74 -1.72 -2.92
N ILE A 78 -8.59 -2.45 -2.21
CA ILE A 78 -8.86 -2.25 -0.79
C ILE A 78 -8.12 -3.34 -0.02
N THR A 79 -7.19 -2.97 0.84
CA THR A 79 -6.44 -3.87 1.72
C THR A 79 -6.91 -3.65 3.15
N LEU A 80 -7.44 -4.70 3.79
CA LEU A 80 -7.95 -4.70 5.16
C LEU A 80 -7.11 -5.67 5.98
N LEU A 81 -6.43 -5.18 7.01
CA LEU A 81 -5.60 -5.94 7.95
C LEU A 81 -6.28 -5.99 9.31
N LEU A 82 -6.59 -7.20 9.79
CA LEU A 82 -7.22 -7.42 11.09
C LEU A 82 -6.21 -7.76 12.18
N GLU A 83 -5.16 -8.52 11.83
CA GLU A 83 -4.14 -8.98 12.79
C GLU A 83 -2.76 -9.04 12.11
N GLY A 84 -1.71 -8.79 12.88
CA GLY A 84 -0.32 -8.84 12.45
C GLY A 84 0.17 -7.55 11.82
N SER A 85 1.27 -7.65 11.08
CA SER A 85 1.88 -6.54 10.35
C SER A 85 1.94 -6.82 8.84
N LEU A 86 1.83 -5.78 8.03
CA LEU A 86 1.82 -5.89 6.58
C LEU A 86 2.65 -4.76 5.96
N ILE A 87 3.85 -5.09 5.51
CA ILE A 87 4.74 -4.17 4.79
C ILE A 87 4.65 -4.48 3.30
N PHE A 88 4.11 -3.56 2.52
CA PHE A 88 3.93 -3.73 1.08
C PHE A 88 4.00 -2.41 0.34
N GLY A 89 4.07 -2.47 -0.97
CA GLY A 89 4.09 -1.28 -1.79
C GLY A 89 3.74 -1.56 -3.24
N TYR A 90 3.49 -0.47 -3.97
CA TYR A 90 3.24 -0.48 -5.40
C TYR A 90 4.11 0.59 -6.04
N ASP A 91 4.95 0.22 -7.01
CA ASP A 91 5.93 1.12 -7.61
C ASP A 91 6.71 1.93 -6.55
N ASP A 92 6.38 3.22 -6.42
CA ASP A 92 6.97 4.15 -5.47
C ASP A 92 6.16 4.34 -4.18
N LEU A 93 4.94 3.79 -4.09
CA LEU A 93 4.14 3.81 -2.87
C LEU A 93 4.62 2.72 -1.89
N GLU A 94 4.67 3.06 -0.60
CA GLU A 94 4.97 2.13 0.49
C GLU A 94 3.96 2.27 1.62
N PHE A 95 3.50 1.13 2.12
CA PHE A 95 2.55 1.03 3.21
C PHE A 95 3.11 0.12 4.30
N ASN A 96 2.94 0.56 5.55
CA ASN A 96 3.20 -0.25 6.74
C ASN A 96 1.94 -0.22 7.61
N LEU A 97 1.21 -1.34 7.64
CA LEU A 97 0.02 -1.50 8.46
C LEU A 97 0.37 -2.41 9.65
N GLU A 98 -0.03 -2.00 10.84
CA GLU A 98 0.16 -2.76 12.09
C GLU A 98 -1.17 -2.87 12.84
N ALA A 99 -1.80 -4.04 12.78
CA ALA A 99 -3.06 -4.32 13.45
C ALA A 99 -2.82 -4.96 14.83
N GLY A 100 -2.27 -4.17 15.76
CA GLY A 100 -2.06 -4.62 17.15
C GLY A 100 -3.28 -4.39 18.04
N LYS A 101 -3.67 -3.12 18.21
CA LYS A 101 -4.84 -2.74 19.03
C LYS A 101 -6.08 -2.49 18.19
N GLN A 102 -5.93 -2.14 16.94
CA GLN A 102 -7.01 -1.76 16.05
C GLN A 102 -6.71 -2.24 14.63
N ALA A 103 -7.71 -2.77 13.95
CA ALA A 103 -7.63 -3.16 12.55
C ALA A 103 -7.37 -1.94 11.66
N GLN A 104 -6.57 -2.11 10.61
CA GLN A 104 -6.17 -1.04 9.69
C GLN A 104 -6.48 -1.40 8.25
N GLY A 105 -6.65 -0.39 7.42
CA GLY A 105 -6.85 -0.60 6.00
C GLY A 105 -6.32 0.54 5.14
N VAL A 106 -6.25 0.28 3.85
CA VAL A 106 -5.93 1.27 2.84
C VAL A 106 -6.66 0.93 1.53
N ILE A 107 -7.18 1.95 0.87
CA ILE A 107 -7.65 1.86 -0.52
C ILE A 107 -6.65 2.57 -1.42
N VAL A 108 -6.32 1.96 -2.56
CA VAL A 108 -5.39 2.51 -3.56
C VAL A 108 -6.00 2.36 -4.94
N ASN A 109 -5.89 3.39 -5.78
CA ASN A 109 -6.32 3.37 -7.18
C ASN A 109 -5.12 3.31 -8.13
N PHE A 110 -5.19 2.44 -9.13
CA PHE A 110 -4.24 2.34 -10.24
C PHE A 110 -4.96 2.49 -11.57
N THR A 111 -4.64 3.53 -12.33
CA THR A 111 -5.13 3.72 -13.71
C THR A 111 -4.31 2.94 -14.72
N GLN A 112 -3.15 2.44 -14.33
CA GLN A 112 -2.22 1.64 -15.13
C GLN A 112 -1.73 0.43 -14.31
N PRO A 113 -1.21 -0.63 -14.96
CA PRO A 113 -0.59 -1.73 -14.23
C PRO A 113 0.58 -1.26 -13.36
N ALA A 114 0.64 -1.73 -12.12
CA ALA A 114 1.66 -1.38 -11.15
C ALA A 114 2.45 -2.60 -10.67
N SER A 115 3.71 -2.39 -10.29
CA SER A 115 4.55 -3.42 -9.71
C SER A 115 4.29 -3.51 -8.19
N PHE A 116 3.72 -4.61 -7.78
CA PHE A 116 3.47 -4.91 -6.37
C PHE A 116 4.68 -5.55 -5.72
N ARG A 117 4.98 -5.15 -4.48
CA ARG A 117 5.97 -5.80 -3.61
C ARG A 117 5.41 -5.95 -2.20
N ARG A 118 5.72 -7.06 -1.56
CA ARG A 118 5.40 -7.33 -0.16
C ARG A 118 6.60 -7.96 0.53
N ARG A 119 6.91 -7.46 1.73
CA ARG A 119 7.89 -8.06 2.63
C ARG A 119 7.17 -9.01 3.60
N LEU A 120 7.54 -10.28 3.58
CA LEU A 120 7.13 -11.26 4.58
C LEU A 120 8.12 -11.21 5.75
N GLN A 121 7.59 -11.36 6.95
CA GLN A 121 8.39 -11.39 8.19
C GLN A 121 8.15 -12.73 8.89
N LYS A 122 9.24 -13.44 9.17
CA LYS A 122 9.16 -14.73 9.87
C LYS A 122 8.41 -14.56 11.20
N ASP A 123 7.60 -15.57 11.53
CA ASP A 123 6.76 -15.66 12.76
C ASP A 123 5.63 -14.62 12.85
N ASN A 124 5.32 -13.91 11.76
CA ASN A 124 4.21 -12.97 11.68
C ASN A 124 2.90 -13.73 11.37
N HIS A 125 1.92 -13.57 12.25
CA HIS A 125 0.56 -14.06 12.02
C HIS A 125 -0.26 -12.95 11.37
N VAL A 126 -0.84 -13.21 10.19
CA VAL A 126 -1.53 -12.21 9.39
C VAL A 126 -2.95 -12.63 9.10
N VAL A 127 -3.91 -11.79 9.47
CA VAL A 127 -5.32 -11.92 9.08
C VAL A 127 -5.66 -10.72 8.21
N LYS A 128 -5.84 -10.96 6.91
CA LYS A 128 -6.09 -9.89 5.93
C LYS A 128 -7.03 -10.28 4.81
N LEU A 129 -7.69 -9.27 4.23
CA LEU A 129 -8.48 -9.38 3.01
C LEU A 129 -8.10 -8.25 2.05
N ASN A 130 -7.86 -8.58 0.79
CA ASN A 130 -7.81 -7.63 -0.31
C ASN A 130 -9.07 -7.78 -1.15
N ILE A 131 -9.70 -6.65 -1.49
CA ILE A 131 -10.79 -6.57 -2.46
C ILE A 131 -10.24 -5.77 -3.64
N ILE A 132 -10.16 -6.40 -4.79
CA ILE A 132 -9.64 -5.80 -6.03
C ILE A 132 -10.83 -5.53 -6.92
N LEU A 133 -11.14 -4.25 -7.15
CA LEU A 133 -12.30 -3.81 -7.91
C LEU A 133 -11.89 -3.49 -9.34
N ASP A 134 -12.69 -3.96 -10.29
CA ASP A 134 -12.56 -3.57 -11.70
C ASP A 134 -12.98 -2.11 -11.91
N GLN A 135 -12.14 -1.31 -12.55
CA GLN A 135 -12.43 0.11 -12.79
C GLN A 135 -13.63 0.33 -13.71
N ALA A 136 -13.82 -0.52 -14.70
CA ALA A 136 -14.97 -0.41 -15.60
C ALA A 136 -16.28 -0.73 -14.87
N TRP A 137 -16.24 -1.66 -13.92
CA TRP A 137 -17.39 -1.98 -13.06
C TRP A 137 -17.79 -0.80 -12.17
N LEU A 138 -16.82 -0.10 -11.58
CA LEU A 138 -17.07 1.11 -10.79
C LEU A 138 -17.58 2.24 -11.67
N SER A 139 -16.92 2.53 -12.79
CA SER A 139 -17.26 3.63 -13.70
C SER A 139 -18.67 3.54 -14.26
N LYS A 140 -19.16 2.33 -14.55
CA LYS A 140 -20.55 2.09 -15.03
C LYS A 140 -21.60 2.47 -14.00
N ARG A 141 -21.27 2.56 -12.71
CA ARG A 141 -22.18 2.89 -11.59
C ARG A 141 -22.16 4.35 -11.24
N ILE A 142 -21.11 5.07 -11.60
CA ILE A 142 -20.98 6.51 -11.33
C ILE A 142 -21.76 7.27 -12.41
N ARG A 143 -22.93 7.79 -12.04
CA ARG A 143 -23.79 8.57 -12.94
C ARG A 143 -23.60 10.07 -12.79
N LYS A 144 -23.10 10.52 -11.64
CA LYS A 144 -22.83 11.93 -11.33
C LYS A 144 -21.45 12.04 -10.70
N PRO A 145 -20.71 13.14 -10.93
CA PRO A 145 -19.44 13.37 -10.26
C PRO A 145 -19.60 13.27 -8.74
N CYS A 146 -18.74 12.51 -8.11
CA CYS A 146 -18.66 12.32 -6.66
C CYS A 146 -17.18 12.19 -6.27
N PRO A 147 -16.82 12.22 -4.99
CA PRO A 147 -15.44 12.09 -4.54
C PRO A 147 -14.76 10.82 -5.06
N LEU A 148 -15.49 9.70 -5.15
CA LEU A 148 -14.98 8.48 -5.76
C LEU A 148 -14.57 8.68 -7.23
N THR A 149 -15.30 9.54 -7.98
CA THR A 149 -14.94 9.85 -9.39
C THR A 149 -13.56 10.46 -9.48
N GLN A 150 -13.25 11.43 -8.62
CA GLN A 150 -11.91 12.06 -8.58
C GLN A 150 -10.85 11.05 -8.14
N PHE A 151 -11.16 10.23 -7.14
CA PHE A 151 -10.24 9.21 -6.65
C PHE A 151 -9.86 8.20 -7.73
N ILE A 152 -10.80 7.66 -8.51
CA ILE A 152 -10.53 6.66 -9.56
C ILE A 152 -9.88 7.25 -10.82
N GLN A 153 -9.94 8.56 -11.02
CA GLN A 153 -9.26 9.24 -12.13
C GLN A 153 -7.79 9.54 -11.83
N GLN A 154 -7.42 9.58 -10.57
CA GLN A 154 -6.06 9.89 -10.13
C GLN A 154 -5.26 8.60 -9.95
N ASP A 155 -4.20 8.44 -10.76
CA ASP A 155 -3.28 7.32 -10.60
C ASP A 155 -2.57 7.38 -9.24
N LYS A 156 -2.47 6.22 -8.59
CA LYS A 156 -1.84 6.08 -7.26
C LYS A 156 -2.50 6.90 -6.14
N ALA A 157 -3.75 7.35 -6.34
CA ALA A 157 -4.53 7.90 -5.25
C ALA A 157 -4.70 6.85 -4.16
N PHE A 158 -4.54 7.23 -2.89
CA PHE A 158 -4.76 6.33 -1.77
C PHE A 158 -5.40 7.03 -0.57
N CYS A 159 -6.05 6.24 0.28
CA CYS A 159 -6.60 6.69 1.54
C CYS A 159 -6.48 5.59 2.59
N HIS A 160 -6.00 5.93 3.79
CA HIS A 160 -6.06 5.01 4.92
C HIS A 160 -7.49 4.91 5.43
N LEU A 161 -7.90 3.68 5.78
CA LEU A 161 -9.25 3.35 6.22
C LEU A 161 -9.26 3.07 7.73
N THR A 162 -10.28 3.55 8.40
CA THR A 162 -10.61 3.15 9.77
C THR A 162 -11.61 2.02 9.72
N LEU A 163 -11.26 0.84 10.25
CA LEU A 163 -12.15 -0.29 10.24
C LEU A 163 -13.10 -0.25 11.44
N SER A 164 -14.40 -0.15 11.17
CA SER A 164 -15.43 -0.32 12.18
C SER A 164 -15.57 -1.79 12.59
N GLU A 165 -16.19 -2.06 13.73
CA GLU A 165 -16.47 -3.42 14.19
C GLU A 165 -17.28 -4.23 13.16
N GLU A 166 -18.19 -3.56 12.45
CA GLU A 166 -18.97 -4.17 11.37
C GLU A 166 -18.08 -4.57 10.18
N MET A 167 -17.13 -3.74 9.78
CA MET A 167 -16.16 -4.08 8.73
C MET A 167 -15.28 -5.26 9.15
N VAL A 168 -14.78 -5.26 10.39
CA VAL A 168 -14.01 -6.39 10.95
C VAL A 168 -14.84 -7.68 10.92
N SER A 169 -16.10 -7.61 11.36
CA SER A 169 -17.04 -8.75 11.31
C SER A 169 -17.29 -9.23 9.87
N GLY A 170 -17.46 -8.30 8.92
CA GLY A 170 -17.60 -8.60 7.49
C GLY A 170 -16.41 -9.35 6.92
N VAL A 171 -15.18 -8.89 7.22
CA VAL A 171 -13.94 -9.58 6.81
C VAL A 171 -13.88 -10.97 7.41
N ARG A 172 -14.17 -11.14 8.72
CA ARG A 172 -14.17 -12.46 9.37
C ARG A 172 -15.17 -13.41 8.74
N ARG A 173 -16.38 -12.96 8.37
CA ARG A 173 -17.38 -13.78 7.65
C ARG A 173 -16.87 -14.26 6.30
N ILE A 174 -16.24 -13.40 5.52
CA ILE A 174 -15.65 -13.75 4.24
C ILE A 174 -14.54 -14.81 4.42
N LEU A 175 -13.66 -14.63 5.40
CA LEU A 175 -12.56 -15.55 5.66
C LEU A 175 -13.02 -16.90 6.25
N ALA A 176 -14.20 -16.97 6.87
CA ALA A 176 -14.80 -18.21 7.36
C ALA A 176 -15.34 -19.12 6.23
N THR A 177 -15.62 -18.56 5.03
CA THR A 177 -16.12 -19.33 3.88
C THR A 177 -15.17 -19.14 2.67
N PRO A 178 -13.94 -19.64 2.74
CA PRO A 178 -12.93 -19.37 1.71
C PRO A 178 -13.21 -20.05 0.37
N LYS A 179 -14.09 -21.06 0.35
CA LYS A 179 -14.50 -21.81 -0.84
C LYS A 179 -16.00 -22.05 -0.79
N PRO A 180 -16.85 -21.11 -1.22
CA PRO A 180 -18.30 -21.30 -1.25
C PRO A 180 -18.65 -22.46 -2.20
N GLN A 181 -19.53 -23.37 -1.75
CA GLN A 181 -19.94 -24.55 -2.49
C GLN A 181 -21.38 -24.42 -3.01
N THR A 182 -22.17 -23.58 -2.37
CA THR A 182 -23.60 -23.40 -2.69
C THR A 182 -23.85 -21.99 -3.22
N LEU A 183 -24.94 -21.83 -3.96
CA LEU A 183 -25.41 -20.50 -4.42
C LEU A 183 -25.61 -19.55 -3.23
N LEU A 184 -26.18 -20.04 -2.13
CA LEU A 184 -26.45 -19.23 -0.95
C LEU A 184 -25.15 -18.72 -0.29
N GLU A 185 -24.15 -19.60 -0.15
CA GLU A 185 -22.83 -19.21 0.37
C GLU A 185 -22.15 -18.19 -0.55
N THR A 186 -22.25 -18.38 -1.88
CA THR A 186 -21.74 -17.45 -2.88
C THR A 186 -22.38 -16.06 -2.74
N LEU A 187 -23.72 -16.02 -2.67
CA LEU A 187 -24.45 -14.76 -2.52
C LEU A 187 -24.15 -14.06 -1.18
N HIS A 188 -24.00 -14.81 -0.09
CA HIS A 188 -23.59 -14.24 1.20
C HIS A 188 -22.16 -13.67 1.15
N LEU A 189 -21.24 -14.35 0.48
CA LEU A 189 -19.86 -13.88 0.27
C LEU A 189 -19.84 -12.58 -0.53
N GLU A 190 -20.56 -12.54 -1.65
CA GLU A 190 -20.64 -11.37 -2.51
C GLU A 190 -21.31 -10.18 -1.82
N HIS A 191 -22.41 -10.43 -1.10
CA HIS A 191 -23.07 -9.41 -0.30
C HIS A 191 -22.10 -8.81 0.74
N ALA A 192 -21.38 -9.65 1.49
CA ALA A 192 -20.40 -9.17 2.47
C ALA A 192 -19.27 -8.37 1.82
N ALA A 193 -18.80 -8.78 0.63
CA ALA A 193 -17.79 -8.04 -0.11
C ALA A 193 -18.29 -6.66 -0.58
N ILE A 194 -19.51 -6.59 -1.11
CA ILE A 194 -20.14 -5.34 -1.55
C ILE A 194 -20.41 -4.41 -0.37
N ASP A 195 -20.84 -4.93 0.80
CA ASP A 195 -21.02 -4.15 2.02
C ASP A 195 -19.69 -3.50 2.49
N LEU A 196 -18.58 -4.25 2.43
CA LEU A 196 -17.25 -3.71 2.73
C LEU A 196 -16.84 -2.62 1.73
N VAL A 197 -17.13 -2.80 0.44
CA VAL A 197 -16.89 -1.76 -0.58
C VAL A 197 -17.71 -0.52 -0.28
N LEU A 198 -19.02 -0.67 0.02
CA LEU A 198 -19.88 0.45 0.38
C LEU A 198 -19.32 1.24 1.56
N LYS A 199 -19.01 0.57 2.68
CA LYS A 199 -18.43 1.22 3.86
C LYS A 199 -17.06 1.87 3.60
N THR A 200 -16.31 1.37 2.62
CA THR A 200 -15.06 1.99 2.18
C THR A 200 -15.32 3.26 1.37
N VAL A 201 -16.28 3.21 0.43
CA VAL A 201 -16.65 4.37 -0.40
C VAL A 201 -17.24 5.49 0.45
N GLU A 202 -18.05 5.15 1.45
CA GLU A 202 -18.60 6.13 2.41
C GLU A 202 -17.50 6.90 3.16
N GLN A 203 -16.33 6.30 3.39
CA GLN A 203 -15.18 6.99 3.99
C GLN A 203 -14.47 7.94 3.00
N LEU A 204 -14.65 7.76 1.69
CA LEU A 204 -14.13 8.67 0.67
C LEU A 204 -15.06 9.84 0.40
N GLU A 205 -16.36 9.74 0.71
CA GLU A 205 -17.32 10.80 0.49
C GLU A 205 -17.23 11.85 1.61
N PRO A 206 -17.01 13.14 1.31
CA PRO A 206 -17.15 14.21 2.28
C PRO A 206 -18.65 14.36 2.60
N LEU A 207 -19.00 14.26 3.87
CA LEU A 207 -20.37 14.36 4.33
C LEU A 207 -20.95 15.76 4.04
N ASN A 208 -21.94 15.83 3.14
CA ASN A 208 -22.86 16.95 2.99
C ASN A 208 -24.06 16.82 3.96
N HIS A 209 -23.89 16.22 5.12
CA HIS A 209 -24.93 16.21 6.15
C HIS A 209 -24.33 16.61 7.50
N GLU A 210 -24.84 17.73 7.99
CA GLU A 210 -24.73 18.15 9.38
C GLU A 210 -25.19 17.02 10.31
N GLN A 211 -24.43 16.85 11.40
CA GLN A 211 -24.67 15.97 12.55
C GLN A 211 -24.17 14.52 12.40
N THR A 212 -23.00 14.27 12.90
CA THR A 212 -22.59 13.44 14.03
C THR A 212 -21.07 13.16 14.01
N THR A 213 -20.40 13.54 15.10
CA THR A 213 -19.04 13.15 15.54
C THR A 213 -18.01 12.90 14.43
N GLY A 214 -17.59 13.99 13.79
CA GLY A 214 -16.93 13.99 12.49
C GLY A 214 -15.41 13.96 12.46
N GLU A 215 -14.68 13.53 13.51
CA GLU A 215 -13.22 13.66 13.45
C GLU A 215 -12.51 12.62 12.57
N ALA A 216 -12.97 11.38 12.54
CA ALA A 216 -12.29 10.32 11.78
C ALA A 216 -12.54 10.36 10.26
N ARG A 217 -13.73 10.82 9.80
CA ARG A 217 -14.12 10.81 8.37
C ARG A 217 -13.53 11.96 7.56
N SER A 218 -13.32 13.11 8.23
CA SER A 218 -12.64 14.27 7.62
C SER A 218 -11.16 14.00 7.35
N TYR A 219 -10.53 13.07 8.07
CA TYR A 219 -9.08 12.82 7.99
C TYR A 219 -8.63 12.16 6.69
N CYS A 220 -9.39 11.22 6.13
CA CYS A 220 -8.98 10.56 4.89
C CYS A 220 -8.98 11.53 3.69
N SER A 221 -10.02 12.35 3.54
CA SER A 221 -10.05 13.34 2.46
C SER A 221 -9.01 14.46 2.66
N GLN A 222 -8.82 14.91 3.89
CA GLN A 222 -7.89 15.98 4.22
C GLN A 222 -6.43 15.52 4.10
N MET A 223 -6.10 14.30 4.54
CA MET A 223 -4.76 13.74 4.39
C MET A 223 -4.44 13.44 2.94
N GLY A 224 -5.38 12.90 2.18
CA GLY A 224 -5.23 12.71 0.73
C GLY A 224 -4.96 14.03 -0.01
N GLN A 225 -5.65 15.11 0.36
CA GLN A 225 -5.41 16.45 -0.18
C GLN A 225 -4.00 16.97 0.18
N ILE A 226 -3.56 16.75 1.43
CA ILE A 226 -2.20 17.13 1.86
C ILE A 226 -1.15 16.37 1.05
N VAL A 227 -1.29 15.06 0.92
CA VAL A 227 -0.36 14.21 0.15
C VAL A 227 -0.36 14.62 -1.32
N HIS A 228 -1.53 14.81 -1.92
CA HIS A 228 -1.67 15.27 -3.29
C HIS A 228 -0.99 16.63 -3.51
N PHE A 229 -1.23 17.59 -2.63
CA PHE A 229 -0.56 18.88 -2.68
C PHE A 229 0.95 18.74 -2.61
N LEU A 230 1.46 17.93 -1.67
CA LEU A 230 2.89 17.66 -1.52
C LEU A 230 3.51 17.04 -2.77
N ASP A 231 2.80 16.11 -3.42
CA ASP A 231 3.26 15.43 -4.63
C ASP A 231 3.24 16.34 -5.86
N GLN A 232 2.27 17.26 -5.96
CA GLN A 232 2.22 18.27 -7.02
C GLN A 232 3.32 19.33 -6.90
N HIS A 233 3.66 19.71 -5.64
CA HIS A 233 4.65 20.75 -5.35
C HIS A 233 5.97 20.18 -4.84
N LEU A 234 6.28 18.94 -5.25
CA LEU A 234 7.40 18.17 -4.71
C LEU A 234 8.76 18.88 -4.85
N TYR A 235 8.93 19.68 -5.89
CA TYR A 235 10.18 20.37 -6.23
C TYR A 235 10.21 21.85 -5.86
N GLU A 236 9.12 22.36 -5.29
CA GLU A 236 9.01 23.73 -4.83
C GLU A 236 9.48 23.89 -3.37
N GLU A 237 9.72 25.11 -2.94
CA GLU A 237 9.93 25.43 -1.52
C GLU A 237 8.59 25.34 -0.78
N LEU A 238 8.41 24.24 -0.04
CA LEU A 238 7.19 23.98 0.70
C LEU A 238 7.18 24.74 2.03
N SER A 239 6.32 25.76 2.14
CA SER A 239 5.97 26.35 3.41
C SER A 239 4.92 25.50 4.13
N LEU A 240 5.29 24.93 5.28
CA LEU A 240 4.36 24.18 6.12
C LEU A 240 3.21 25.05 6.63
N ASP A 241 3.46 26.36 6.81
CA ASP A 241 2.44 27.31 7.25
C ASP A 241 1.42 27.57 6.14
N ALA A 242 1.87 27.76 4.90
CA ALA A 242 0.98 27.91 3.75
C ALA A 242 0.13 26.65 3.52
N LEU A 243 0.74 25.47 3.63
CA LEU A 243 0.01 24.20 3.53
C LEU A 243 -1.03 24.05 4.65
N ALA A 244 -0.66 24.37 5.89
CA ALA A 244 -1.57 24.29 7.02
C ALA A 244 -2.76 25.27 6.87
N GLN A 245 -2.48 26.49 6.41
CA GLN A 245 -3.49 27.50 6.13
C GLN A 245 -4.47 27.04 5.02
N GLN A 246 -3.94 26.47 3.92
CA GLN A 246 -4.74 25.94 2.83
C GLN A 246 -5.66 24.77 3.30
N MET A 247 -5.19 23.99 4.27
CA MET A 247 -5.95 22.86 4.85
C MET A 247 -6.82 23.29 6.05
N ALA A 248 -6.97 24.59 6.31
CA ALA A 248 -7.74 25.13 7.43
C ALA A 248 -7.33 24.57 8.80
N MET A 249 -6.03 24.41 9.05
CA MET A 249 -5.50 23.88 10.32
C MET A 249 -4.24 24.61 10.77
N SER A 250 -3.82 24.41 12.03
CA SER A 250 -2.53 24.89 12.50
C SER A 250 -1.40 23.98 12.02
N THR A 251 -0.19 24.54 11.83
CA THR A 251 1.02 23.81 11.44
C THR A 251 1.33 22.65 12.39
N SER A 252 1.16 22.87 13.70
CA SER A 252 1.36 21.83 14.71
C SER A 252 0.37 20.68 14.56
N ASN A 253 -0.91 20.98 14.27
CA ASN A 253 -1.94 19.97 14.04
C ASN A 253 -1.67 19.18 12.75
N LEU A 254 -1.28 19.88 11.67
CA LEU A 254 -0.88 19.26 10.41
C LEU A 254 0.28 18.27 10.62
N GLN A 255 1.38 18.69 11.27
CA GLN A 255 2.54 17.85 11.53
C GLN A 255 2.19 16.63 12.40
N ARG A 256 1.41 16.84 13.47
CA ARG A 256 0.96 15.77 14.36
C ARG A 256 0.10 14.73 13.62
N LYS A 257 -0.91 15.19 12.89
CA LYS A 257 -1.82 14.33 12.11
C LYS A 257 -1.07 13.60 11.00
N PHE A 258 -0.22 14.30 10.25
CA PHE A 258 0.58 13.70 9.19
C PHE A 258 1.48 12.60 9.74
N LYS A 259 2.21 12.88 10.85
CA LYS A 259 3.07 11.87 11.50
C LYS A 259 2.27 10.68 12.02
N GLN A 260 1.08 10.92 12.58
CA GLN A 260 0.20 9.86 13.11
C GLN A 260 -0.31 8.93 12.00
N GLN A 261 -0.69 9.49 10.84
CA GLN A 261 -1.29 8.71 9.74
C GLN A 261 -0.25 8.15 8.77
N MET A 262 0.82 8.91 8.48
CA MET A 262 1.86 8.53 7.51
C MET A 262 3.08 7.85 8.16
N GLY A 263 3.13 7.78 9.51
CA GLY A 263 4.26 7.21 10.24
C GLY A 263 5.53 8.07 10.19
N MET A 264 5.54 9.19 9.43
CA MET A 264 6.69 10.05 9.22
C MET A 264 6.31 11.53 9.15
N THR A 265 7.31 12.41 9.27
CA THR A 265 7.10 13.87 9.13
C THR A 265 6.90 14.24 7.66
N VAL A 266 6.23 15.39 7.39
CA VAL A 266 6.08 15.96 6.04
C VAL A 266 7.42 16.11 5.34
N ALA A 267 8.45 16.63 6.03
CA ALA A 267 9.79 16.80 5.46
C ALA A 267 10.44 15.46 5.06
N ASN A 268 10.25 14.41 5.86
CA ASN A 268 10.74 13.08 5.52
C ASN A 268 9.98 12.48 4.33
N TYR A 269 8.67 12.67 4.26
CA TYR A 269 7.85 12.25 3.13
C TYR A 269 8.35 12.88 1.83
N VAL A 270 8.46 14.21 1.77
CA VAL A 270 8.94 14.95 0.60
C VAL A 270 10.34 14.49 0.18
N ARG A 271 11.25 14.34 1.16
CA ARG A 271 12.61 13.84 0.89
C ARG A 271 12.61 12.45 0.29
N GLN A 272 11.80 11.55 0.82
CA GLN A 272 11.72 10.17 0.33
C GLN A 272 11.12 10.11 -1.07
N ARG A 273 10.08 10.92 -1.35
CA ARG A 273 9.48 11.04 -2.69
C ARG A 273 10.49 11.54 -3.72
N ARG A 274 11.25 12.61 -3.41
CA ARG A 274 12.31 13.14 -4.28
C ARG A 274 13.40 12.10 -4.57
N LEU A 275 13.83 11.33 -3.55
CA LEU A 275 14.82 10.25 -3.72
C LEU A 275 14.26 9.09 -4.58
N ASN A 276 12.99 8.73 -4.41
CA ASN A 276 12.35 7.70 -5.22
C ASN A 276 12.25 8.11 -6.70
N ASN A 277 11.87 9.36 -6.98
CA ASN A 277 11.83 9.90 -8.34
C ASN A 277 13.22 9.92 -8.99
N ALA A 278 14.22 10.40 -8.24
CA ALA A 278 15.60 10.41 -8.71
C ALA A 278 16.10 8.98 -9.04
N ARG A 279 15.73 7.98 -8.21
CA ARG A 279 16.04 6.58 -8.47
C ARG A 279 15.41 6.10 -9.78
N GLN A 280 14.15 6.42 -10.03
CA GLN A 280 13.44 6.02 -11.27
C GLN A 280 14.07 6.66 -12.51
N GLN A 281 14.45 7.94 -12.43
CA GLN A 281 15.11 8.65 -13.52
C GLN A 281 16.49 8.06 -13.84
N LEU A 282 17.28 7.75 -12.79
CA LEU A 282 18.55 7.05 -12.92
C LEU A 282 18.37 5.63 -13.50
N GLU A 283 17.32 4.92 -13.09
CA GLU A 283 17.00 3.58 -13.60
C GLU A 283 16.68 3.59 -15.09
N ARG A 284 16.04 4.64 -15.58
CA ARG A 284 15.71 4.83 -16.99
C ARG A 284 16.84 5.45 -17.82
N GLY A 285 17.92 5.85 -17.17
CA GLY A 285 19.03 6.52 -17.82
C GLY A 285 18.72 7.93 -18.33
N TYR A 286 17.65 8.56 -17.83
CA TYR A 286 17.21 9.89 -18.29
C TYR A 286 18.07 11.02 -17.78
N VAL A 287 18.74 10.83 -16.65
CA VAL A 287 19.56 11.85 -15.99
C VAL A 287 20.86 11.26 -15.49
N THR A 288 21.88 12.12 -15.36
CA THR A 288 23.11 11.80 -14.66
C THR A 288 22.91 11.85 -13.14
N ILE A 289 23.82 11.25 -12.37
CA ILE A 289 23.77 11.28 -10.90
C ILE A 289 23.78 12.72 -10.36
N THR A 290 24.52 13.60 -11.03
CA THR A 290 24.60 15.03 -10.66
C THR A 290 23.29 15.76 -10.93
N GLU A 291 22.66 15.53 -12.07
CA GLU A 291 21.33 16.07 -12.40
C GLU A 291 20.27 15.56 -11.44
N ALA A 292 20.24 14.25 -11.18
CA ALA A 292 19.33 13.63 -10.22
C ALA A 292 19.47 14.23 -8.81
N ALA A 293 20.70 14.58 -8.40
CA ALA A 293 20.94 15.22 -7.11
C ALA A 293 20.32 16.63 -7.04
N TYR A 294 20.52 17.44 -8.08
CA TYR A 294 19.95 18.80 -8.13
C TYR A 294 18.43 18.78 -8.25
N GLU A 295 17.87 17.91 -9.10
CA GLU A 295 16.43 17.73 -9.22
C GLU A 295 15.80 17.23 -7.91
N ALA A 296 16.49 16.36 -7.17
CA ALA A 296 16.03 15.94 -5.84
C ALA A 296 16.16 17.04 -4.76
N GLY A 297 16.63 18.25 -5.12
CA GLY A 297 16.75 19.41 -4.24
C GLY A 297 17.98 19.40 -3.33
N TYR A 298 19.04 18.67 -3.71
CA TYR A 298 20.30 18.69 -2.97
C TYR A 298 21.28 19.70 -3.60
N HIS A 299 21.78 20.63 -2.80
CA HIS A 299 22.79 21.62 -3.24
C HIS A 299 24.14 20.98 -3.55
N HIS A 300 24.43 19.81 -2.96
CA HIS A 300 25.69 19.09 -3.16
C HIS A 300 25.41 17.61 -3.48
N PRO A 301 25.95 17.09 -4.60
CA PRO A 301 25.77 15.69 -4.99
C PRO A 301 26.27 14.67 -3.95
N SER A 302 27.24 15.04 -3.10
CA SER A 302 27.70 14.20 -2.00
C SER A 302 26.60 13.94 -0.95
N ASN A 303 25.80 14.95 -0.63
CA ASN A 303 24.68 14.84 0.31
C ASN A 303 23.57 13.94 -0.27
N PHE A 304 23.29 14.07 -1.57
CA PHE A 304 22.39 13.17 -2.29
C PHE A 304 22.90 11.74 -2.25
N THR A 305 24.18 11.50 -2.55
CA THR A 305 24.79 10.16 -2.54
C THR A 305 24.66 9.51 -1.17
N ALA A 306 24.90 10.24 -0.09
CA ALA A 306 24.75 9.76 1.29
C ALA A 306 23.27 9.43 1.61
N ALA A 307 22.34 10.32 1.24
CA ALA A 307 20.91 10.13 1.44
C ALA A 307 20.36 8.96 0.62
N PHE A 308 20.76 8.85 -0.64
CA PHE A 308 20.40 7.75 -1.54
C PHE A 308 20.90 6.40 -1.01
N LYS A 309 22.18 6.33 -0.57
CA LYS A 309 22.74 5.12 0.04
C LYS A 309 21.99 4.74 1.31
N LYS A 310 21.63 5.71 2.15
CA LYS A 310 20.84 5.49 3.36
C LYS A 310 19.44 4.95 3.04
N ALA A 311 18.79 5.48 1.99
CA ALA A 311 17.44 5.10 1.60
C ALA A 311 17.37 3.74 0.88
N PHE A 312 18.36 3.42 0.04
CA PHE A 312 18.31 2.27 -0.88
C PHE A 312 19.43 1.23 -0.65
N GLY A 313 20.26 1.40 0.37
CA GLY A 313 21.31 0.45 0.74
C GLY A 313 22.56 0.48 -0.16
N GLN A 314 22.54 1.20 -1.29
CA GLN A 314 23.66 1.29 -2.24
C GLN A 314 23.81 2.71 -2.80
N SER A 315 25.03 3.06 -3.24
CA SER A 315 25.26 4.38 -3.83
C SER A 315 24.56 4.52 -5.19
N PRO A 316 24.23 5.74 -5.66
CA PRO A 316 23.68 5.96 -7.00
C PRO A 316 24.55 5.38 -8.10
N GLN A 317 25.87 5.48 -7.96
CA GLN A 317 26.85 4.94 -8.93
C GLN A 317 26.81 3.41 -9.01
N ALA A 318 26.75 2.73 -7.85
CA ALA A 318 26.60 1.28 -7.80
C ALA A 318 25.23 0.82 -8.30
N PHE A 319 24.19 1.65 -8.12
CA PHE A 319 22.85 1.40 -8.61
C PHE A 319 22.79 1.44 -10.14
N VAL A 320 23.35 2.47 -10.78
CA VAL A 320 23.38 2.62 -12.25
C VAL A 320 24.28 1.56 -12.91
N ALA A 321 25.46 1.27 -12.35
CA ALA A 321 26.37 0.27 -12.89
C ALA A 321 25.74 -1.14 -12.98
N LYS A 322 24.88 -1.51 -12.03
CA LYS A 322 24.18 -2.81 -12.03
C LYS A 322 23.08 -2.94 -13.09
N GLN A 323 22.73 -1.87 -13.78
CA GLN A 323 21.69 -1.89 -14.81
C GLN A 323 22.27 -1.93 -16.22
N SER A 324 23.58 -1.68 -16.33
CA SER A 324 24.32 -1.70 -17.61
C SER A 324 24.92 -3.08 -17.95
N ASP A 325 24.82 -4.03 -17.00
CA ASP A 325 25.17 -5.46 -17.15
C ASP A 325 23.87 -6.30 -17.30
#